data_3b1f7b347cc1f553584c6e33a95dd1b7
#
_entry.id   3b1f7b347cc1f553584c6e33a95dd1b7
#
_cell.length_a   1.000
_cell.length_b   1.000
_cell.length_c   1.000
_cell.angle_alpha   90.00
_cell.angle_beta   90.00
_cell.angle_gamma   90.00
#
_symmetry.space_group_name_H-M   'P 1'
#
loop_
_entity.id
_entity.type
_entity.pdbx_description
1 polymer ?
#
loop_
_entity_poly.entity_id
_entity_poly.type
_entity_poly.pdbx_seq_one_letter_code
_entity_poly.pdbx_strand_id
1 'polypeptide(L)'
;METTHAFLDRFYLCRIGIRVLIGQYLALRQPPVDHYVGIICSVTSPYEIVKRAIDDAAFMCTRKYGDAPEVIMSGRLDLTFPYVPTHLHYIMLELLKNSMRATVEWHGPDADFPPIKVIIADGNDNEDVVIKISDEGGGIPRSNVEKIWSYLFTTA
;
A
#
# COMPACT_ATOMS: atom_id res chain seq x y z
N MET A 1 20.66 -13.23 16.21
CA MET A 1 19.54 -12.48 15.59
C MET A 1 19.47 -12.67 14.07
N GLU A 2 20.56 -12.60 13.32
CA GLU A 2 20.56 -12.83 11.84
C GLU A 2 19.94 -14.17 11.42
N THR A 3 20.23 -15.26 12.14
CA THR A 3 19.69 -16.59 11.85
C THR A 3 18.17 -16.67 12.00
N THR A 4 17.57 -15.96 12.97
CA THR A 4 16.13 -15.95 13.20
C THR A 4 15.40 -15.13 12.11
N HIS A 5 15.94 -13.98 11.72
CA HIS A 5 15.40 -13.17 10.63
C HIS A 5 15.45 -13.93 9.29
N ALA A 6 16.58 -14.56 8.96
CA ALA A 6 16.71 -15.35 7.74
C ALA A 6 15.74 -16.56 7.71
N PHE A 7 15.48 -17.18 8.85
CA PHE A 7 14.45 -18.21 8.95
C PHE A 7 13.06 -17.65 8.73
N LEU A 8 12.70 -16.54 9.36
CA LEU A 8 11.40 -15.90 9.21
C LEU A 8 11.17 -15.41 7.78
N ASP A 9 12.18 -14.86 7.12
CA ASP A 9 12.12 -14.46 5.71
C ASP A 9 11.73 -15.64 4.82
N ARG A 10 12.40 -16.78 4.96
CA ARG A 10 12.10 -17.98 4.19
C ARG A 10 10.72 -18.53 4.50
N PHE A 11 10.37 -18.58 5.78
CA PHE A 11 9.07 -19.07 6.23
C PHE A 11 7.91 -18.23 5.67
N TYR A 12 7.99 -16.91 5.80
CA TYR A 12 6.95 -16.02 5.30
C TYR A 12 6.90 -15.97 3.77
N LEU A 13 8.06 -16.01 3.10
CA LEU A 13 8.09 -16.08 1.63
C LEU A 13 7.41 -17.35 1.12
N CYS A 14 7.71 -18.52 1.70
CA CYS A 14 7.05 -19.77 1.37
C CYS A 14 5.53 -19.69 1.63
N ARG A 15 5.13 -19.14 2.77
CA ARG A 15 3.72 -18.98 3.12
C ARG A 15 2.98 -18.08 2.13
N ILE A 16 3.57 -16.95 1.75
CA ILE A 16 3.00 -16.04 0.74
C ILE A 16 2.84 -16.77 -0.59
N GLY A 17 3.88 -17.46 -1.06
CA GLY A 17 3.84 -18.22 -2.30
C GLY A 17 2.74 -19.28 -2.31
N ILE A 18 2.60 -20.08 -1.23
CA ILE A 18 1.54 -21.08 -1.09
C ILE A 18 0.16 -20.41 -1.12
N ARG A 19 -0.05 -19.30 -0.42
CA ARG A 19 -1.33 -18.59 -0.43
C ARG A 19 -1.71 -18.07 -1.81
N VAL A 20 -0.73 -17.51 -2.54
CA VAL A 20 -0.95 -17.02 -3.91
C VAL A 20 -1.35 -18.17 -4.83
N LEU A 21 -0.63 -19.31 -4.78
CA LEU A 21 -0.93 -20.49 -5.61
C LEU A 21 -2.31 -21.08 -5.30
N ILE A 22 -2.66 -21.23 -4.01
CA ILE A 22 -3.99 -21.72 -3.61
C ILE A 22 -5.08 -20.74 -4.05
N GLY A 23 -4.88 -19.44 -3.83
CA GLY A 23 -5.83 -18.41 -4.25
C GLY A 23 -6.06 -18.40 -5.75
N GLN A 24 -4.99 -18.50 -6.55
CA GLN A 24 -5.05 -18.61 -8.00
C GLN A 24 -5.80 -19.87 -8.44
N TYR A 25 -5.47 -21.02 -7.85
CA TYR A 25 -6.14 -22.29 -8.16
C TYR A 25 -7.65 -22.24 -7.88
N LEU A 26 -8.04 -21.71 -6.72
CA LEU A 26 -9.46 -21.60 -6.34
C LEU A 26 -10.20 -20.61 -7.25
N ALA A 27 -9.59 -19.49 -7.59
CA ALA A 27 -10.20 -18.50 -8.47
C ALA A 27 -10.38 -19.02 -9.90
N LEU A 28 -9.43 -19.80 -10.42
CA LEU A 28 -9.54 -20.43 -11.76
C LEU A 28 -10.66 -21.50 -11.83
N ARG A 29 -11.15 -22.01 -10.71
CA ARG A 29 -12.27 -22.96 -10.65
C ARG A 29 -13.64 -22.28 -10.55
N GLN A 30 -13.67 -20.97 -10.34
CA GLN A 30 -14.91 -20.20 -10.36
C GLN A 30 -15.32 -19.87 -11.80
N PRO A 31 -16.59 -19.51 -12.03
CA PRO A 31 -17.02 -19.00 -13.32
C PRO A 31 -16.12 -17.85 -13.81
N PRO A 32 -15.83 -17.79 -15.11
CA PRO A 32 -15.02 -16.72 -15.68
C PRO A 32 -15.59 -15.34 -15.35
N VAL A 33 -14.71 -14.40 -14.98
CA VAL A 33 -15.03 -12.97 -14.79
C VAL A 33 -14.26 -12.19 -15.84
N ASP A 34 -14.91 -11.25 -16.48
CA ASP A 34 -14.28 -10.40 -17.51
C ASP A 34 -13.02 -9.73 -16.98
N HIS A 35 -11.98 -9.74 -17.78
CA HIS A 35 -10.67 -9.19 -17.46
C HIS A 35 -9.89 -9.90 -16.34
N TYR A 36 -10.38 -11.02 -15.80
CA TYR A 36 -9.68 -11.78 -14.79
C TYR A 36 -9.15 -13.12 -15.29
N VAL A 37 -7.92 -13.44 -14.88
CA VAL A 37 -7.34 -14.77 -14.98
C VAL A 37 -6.98 -15.23 -13.57
N GLY A 38 -7.87 -15.94 -12.94
CA GLY A 38 -7.78 -16.26 -11.52
C GLY A 38 -7.87 -15.01 -10.65
N ILE A 39 -6.82 -14.71 -9.88
CA ILE A 39 -6.75 -13.51 -9.02
C ILE A 39 -6.17 -12.28 -9.73
N ILE A 40 -5.68 -12.44 -10.96
CA ILE A 40 -5.04 -11.36 -11.72
C ILE A 40 -6.08 -10.66 -12.60
N CYS A 41 -6.19 -9.35 -12.46
CA CYS A 41 -6.99 -8.50 -13.35
C CYS A 41 -6.09 -7.87 -14.41
N SER A 42 -6.40 -8.06 -15.70
CA SER A 42 -5.62 -7.54 -16.82
C SER A 42 -5.69 -6.02 -16.99
N VAL A 43 -6.70 -5.39 -16.42
CA VAL A 43 -6.99 -3.94 -16.51
C VAL A 43 -7.09 -3.31 -15.11
N THR A 44 -6.19 -3.68 -14.21
CA THR A 44 -6.15 -3.10 -12.87
C THR A 44 -5.83 -1.60 -12.95
N SER A 45 -6.73 -0.76 -12.46
CA SER A 45 -6.53 0.69 -12.37
C SER A 45 -5.91 1.06 -11.01
N PRO A 46 -4.67 1.55 -10.97
CA PRO A 46 -4.08 2.04 -9.72
C PRO A 46 -4.89 3.17 -9.11
N TYR A 47 -5.43 4.07 -9.92
CA TYR A 47 -6.26 5.19 -9.47
C TYR A 47 -7.46 4.73 -8.64
N GLU A 48 -8.27 3.81 -9.18
CA GLU A 48 -9.45 3.31 -8.50
C GLU A 48 -9.13 2.56 -7.21
N ILE A 49 -8.00 1.83 -7.20
CA ILE A 49 -7.56 1.09 -6.02
C ILE A 49 -7.05 2.05 -4.94
N VAL A 50 -6.21 3.01 -5.33
CA VAL A 50 -5.68 4.02 -4.39
C VAL A 50 -6.82 4.84 -3.79
N LYS A 51 -7.80 5.25 -4.59
CA LYS A 51 -8.97 5.99 -4.12
C LYS A 51 -9.73 5.25 -3.02
N ARG A 52 -10.00 3.95 -3.20
CA ARG A 52 -10.63 3.12 -2.16
C ARG A 52 -9.75 2.99 -0.92
N ALA A 53 -8.45 2.81 -1.10
CA ALA A 53 -7.51 2.74 0.01
C ALA A 53 -7.42 4.06 0.80
N ILE A 54 -7.57 5.22 0.13
CA ILE A 54 -7.67 6.54 0.76
C ILE A 54 -8.91 6.61 1.64
N ASP A 55 -10.08 6.23 1.10
CA ASP A 55 -11.34 6.26 1.85
C ASP A 55 -11.25 5.39 3.12
N ASP A 56 -10.72 4.16 2.98
CA ASP A 56 -10.53 3.24 4.11
C ASP A 56 -9.53 3.77 5.14
N ALA A 57 -8.38 4.30 4.69
CA ALA A 57 -7.34 4.84 5.57
C ALA A 57 -7.84 6.11 6.30
N ALA A 58 -8.53 7.01 5.59
CA ALA A 58 -9.11 8.23 6.17
C ALA A 58 -10.17 7.90 7.22
N PHE A 59 -11.03 6.92 6.96
CA PHE A 59 -12.00 6.44 7.94
C PHE A 59 -11.32 5.93 9.23
N MET A 60 -10.26 5.12 9.08
CA MET A 60 -9.51 4.62 10.24
C MET A 60 -8.80 5.73 11.01
N CYS A 61 -8.20 6.70 10.29
CA CYS A 61 -7.51 7.84 10.86
C CYS A 61 -8.48 8.73 11.64
N THR A 62 -9.58 9.13 11.01
CA THR A 62 -10.63 9.95 11.66
C THR A 62 -11.22 9.27 12.89
N ARG A 63 -11.42 7.96 12.84
CA ARG A 63 -11.92 7.21 13.98
C ARG A 63 -10.94 7.22 15.17
N LYS A 64 -9.62 7.26 14.91
CA LYS A 64 -8.59 7.21 15.96
C LYS A 64 -8.21 8.60 16.46
N TYR A 65 -8.11 9.58 15.58
CA TYR A 65 -7.54 10.90 15.86
C TYR A 65 -8.56 12.05 15.79
N GLY A 66 -9.77 11.79 15.30
CA GLY A 66 -10.83 12.78 15.13
C GLY A 66 -10.87 13.42 13.73
N ASP A 67 -9.74 13.42 13.03
CA ASP A 67 -9.60 13.98 11.69
C ASP A 67 -8.55 13.21 10.87
N ALA A 68 -8.45 13.50 9.56
CA ALA A 68 -7.48 12.88 8.65
C ALA A 68 -6.95 13.88 7.61
N PRO A 69 -5.65 13.81 7.25
CA PRO A 69 -5.09 14.62 6.18
C PRO A 69 -5.76 14.33 4.84
N GLU A 70 -5.97 15.37 4.03
CA GLU A 70 -6.40 15.24 2.64
C GLU A 70 -5.36 14.49 1.82
N VAL A 71 -5.79 13.71 0.82
CA VAL A 71 -4.89 13.03 -0.12
C VAL A 71 -5.16 13.53 -1.53
N ILE A 72 -4.12 14.07 -2.16
CA ILE A 72 -4.16 14.58 -3.53
C ILE A 72 -3.50 13.59 -4.47
N MET A 73 -4.27 13.10 -5.46
CA MET A 73 -3.75 12.21 -6.51
C MET A 73 -3.44 12.97 -7.79
N SER A 74 -2.34 12.61 -8.44
CA SER A 74 -1.91 13.20 -9.72
C SER A 74 -1.13 12.20 -10.58
N GLY A 75 -0.84 12.58 -11.83
CA GLY A 75 -0.11 11.77 -12.80
C GLY A 75 -1.01 11.03 -13.77
N ARG A 76 -0.67 9.79 -14.11
CA ARG A 76 -1.39 8.95 -15.07
C ARG A 76 -2.57 8.23 -14.40
N LEU A 77 -3.68 8.97 -14.24
CA LEU A 77 -4.89 8.46 -13.59
C LEU A 77 -5.71 7.50 -14.46
N ASP A 78 -5.44 7.50 -15.77
CA ASP A 78 -6.05 6.63 -16.79
C ASP A 78 -5.32 5.28 -16.96
N LEU A 79 -4.18 5.11 -16.30
CA LEU A 79 -3.33 3.92 -16.42
C LEU A 79 -4.05 2.66 -15.95
N THR A 80 -3.88 1.58 -16.71
CA THR A 80 -4.24 0.23 -16.29
C THR A 80 -3.09 -0.74 -16.59
N PHE A 81 -2.95 -1.78 -15.78
CA PHE A 81 -1.93 -2.81 -15.96
C PHE A 81 -2.37 -4.15 -15.34
N PRO A 82 -1.79 -5.27 -15.79
CA PRO A 82 -2.09 -6.58 -15.19
C PRO A 82 -1.50 -6.68 -13.77
N TYR A 83 -2.35 -6.85 -12.77
CA TYR A 83 -1.92 -7.02 -11.39
C TYR A 83 -2.99 -7.73 -10.54
N VAL A 84 -2.68 -8.05 -9.28
CA VAL A 84 -3.64 -8.56 -8.29
C VAL A 84 -4.23 -7.37 -7.51
N PRO A 85 -5.50 -6.96 -7.78
CA PRO A 85 -6.08 -5.74 -7.20
C PRO A 85 -6.07 -5.72 -5.67
N THR A 86 -6.35 -6.86 -5.04
CA THR A 86 -6.37 -6.99 -3.58
C THR A 86 -5.00 -6.79 -2.94
N HIS A 87 -3.92 -7.21 -3.61
CA HIS A 87 -2.56 -6.98 -3.12
C HIS A 87 -2.19 -5.50 -3.20
N LEU A 88 -2.51 -4.83 -4.32
CA LEU A 88 -2.26 -3.41 -4.47
C LEU A 88 -3.04 -2.60 -3.44
N HIS A 89 -4.34 -2.91 -3.25
CA HIS A 89 -5.16 -2.26 -2.24
C HIS A 89 -4.56 -2.37 -0.83
N TYR A 90 -4.12 -3.58 -0.44
CA TYR A 90 -3.51 -3.79 0.86
C TYR A 90 -2.22 -2.99 1.05
N ILE A 91 -1.34 -2.99 0.03
CA ILE A 91 -0.09 -2.20 0.06
C ILE A 91 -0.40 -0.71 0.24
N MET A 92 -1.33 -0.20 -0.57
CA MET A 92 -1.70 1.23 -0.52
C MET A 92 -2.36 1.61 0.80
N LEU A 93 -3.25 0.77 1.32
CA LEU A 93 -3.91 0.98 2.61
C LEU A 93 -2.88 1.09 3.76
N GLU A 94 -1.92 0.16 3.82
CA GLU A 94 -0.90 0.18 4.88
C GLU A 94 0.02 1.40 4.78
N LEU A 95 0.44 1.78 3.57
CA LEU A 95 1.27 2.96 3.37
C LEU A 95 0.51 4.26 3.70
N LEU A 96 -0.73 4.40 3.24
CA LEU A 96 -1.56 5.57 3.53
C LEU A 96 -1.87 5.70 5.02
N LYS A 97 -2.18 4.62 5.71
CA LYS A 97 -2.35 4.61 7.18
C LYS A 97 -1.08 5.12 7.88
N ASN A 98 0.10 4.67 7.43
CA ASN A 98 1.36 5.11 8.01
C ASN A 98 1.60 6.61 7.76
N SER A 99 1.35 7.10 6.54
CA SER A 99 1.51 8.51 6.19
C SER A 99 0.52 9.41 6.94
N MET A 100 -0.77 9.02 7.01
CA MET A 100 -1.79 9.78 7.75
C MET A 100 -1.45 9.83 9.24
N ARG A 101 -1.07 8.71 9.82
CA ARG A 101 -0.66 8.64 11.22
C ARG A 101 0.55 9.54 11.48
N ALA A 102 1.60 9.44 10.66
CA ALA A 102 2.81 10.25 10.83
C ALA A 102 2.49 11.75 10.73
N THR A 103 1.66 12.16 9.78
CA THR A 103 1.25 13.56 9.61
C THR A 103 0.49 14.07 10.84
N VAL A 104 -0.51 13.32 11.32
CA VAL A 104 -1.30 13.72 12.50
C VAL A 104 -0.45 13.76 13.77
N GLU A 105 0.38 12.74 14.00
CA GLU A 105 1.25 12.69 15.19
C GLU A 105 2.34 13.78 15.18
N TRP A 106 2.81 14.21 13.99
CA TRP A 106 3.82 15.26 13.85
C TRP A 106 3.27 16.67 14.06
N HIS A 107 2.10 16.98 13.48
CA HIS A 107 1.50 18.31 13.52
C HIS A 107 0.60 18.54 14.74
N GLY A 108 0.11 17.46 15.35
CA GLY A 108 -0.85 17.51 16.46
C GLY A 108 -2.32 17.51 16.00
N PRO A 109 -3.25 17.15 16.89
CA PRO A 109 -4.64 16.81 16.52
C PRO A 109 -5.50 18.01 16.06
N ASP A 110 -5.12 19.24 16.38
CA ASP A 110 -5.90 20.45 16.07
C ASP A 110 -5.24 21.30 14.96
N ALA A 111 -4.26 20.73 14.22
CA ALA A 111 -3.54 21.45 13.19
C ALA A 111 -4.21 21.30 11.81
N ASP A 112 -4.02 22.31 10.93
CA ASP A 112 -4.27 22.13 9.51
C ASP A 112 -3.20 21.19 8.93
N PHE A 113 -3.60 20.00 8.54
CA PHE A 113 -2.67 18.99 8.03
C PHE A 113 -2.23 19.32 6.60
N PRO A 114 -0.93 19.27 6.30
CA PRO A 114 -0.48 19.30 4.92
C PRO A 114 -1.01 18.05 4.18
N PRO A 115 -1.40 18.19 2.89
CA PRO A 115 -1.95 17.08 2.14
C PRO A 115 -0.89 16.02 1.82
N ILE A 116 -1.30 14.76 1.90
CA ILE A 116 -0.51 13.64 1.40
C ILE A 116 -0.62 13.62 -0.12
N LYS A 117 0.49 13.48 -0.82
CA LYS A 117 0.52 13.47 -2.29
C LYS A 117 0.78 12.06 -2.81
N VAL A 118 -0.08 11.59 -3.71
CA VAL A 118 0.08 10.32 -4.42
C VAL A 118 0.25 10.59 -5.91
N ILE A 119 1.37 10.14 -6.47
CA ILE A 119 1.67 10.29 -7.89
C ILE A 119 1.71 8.92 -8.53
N ILE A 120 0.91 8.72 -9.59
CA ILE A 120 0.92 7.51 -10.41
C ILE A 120 1.65 7.84 -11.71
N ALA A 121 2.65 7.05 -12.05
CA ALA A 121 3.46 7.22 -13.25
C ALA A 121 3.76 5.86 -13.90
N ASP A 122 4.00 5.90 -15.19
CA ASP A 122 4.52 4.78 -15.97
C ASP A 122 5.87 5.15 -16.60
N GLY A 123 6.66 4.16 -16.93
CA GLY A 123 7.89 4.34 -17.69
C GLY A 123 7.60 4.65 -19.17
N ASN A 124 8.59 5.19 -19.90
CA ASN A 124 8.46 5.50 -21.30
C ASN A 124 8.16 4.25 -22.17
N ASP A 125 8.59 3.09 -21.71
CA ASP A 125 8.41 1.81 -22.40
C ASP A 125 7.27 0.96 -21.81
N ASN A 126 6.45 1.53 -20.89
CA ASN A 126 5.33 0.87 -20.20
C ASN A 126 5.69 -0.43 -19.45
N GLU A 127 6.95 -0.62 -19.09
CA GLU A 127 7.39 -1.81 -18.36
C GLU A 127 7.13 -1.70 -16.87
N ASP A 128 7.26 -0.48 -16.30
CA ASP A 128 7.13 -0.24 -14.85
C ASP A 128 5.98 0.72 -14.54
N VAL A 129 5.22 0.40 -13.50
CA VAL A 129 4.25 1.32 -12.88
C VAL A 129 4.79 1.76 -11.53
N VAL A 130 4.88 3.07 -11.34
CA VAL A 130 5.37 3.68 -10.11
C VAL A 130 4.24 4.40 -9.40
N ILE A 131 4.05 4.11 -8.12
CA ILE A 131 3.15 4.86 -7.24
C ILE A 131 3.99 5.46 -6.13
N LYS A 132 4.09 6.79 -6.12
CA LYS A 132 4.84 7.55 -5.12
C LYS A 132 3.88 8.16 -4.11
N ILE A 133 4.11 7.90 -2.83
CA ILE A 133 3.40 8.53 -1.71
C ILE A 133 4.37 9.47 -1.02
N SER A 134 3.93 10.70 -0.73
CA SER A 134 4.73 11.71 -0.02
C SER A 134 3.88 12.35 1.06
N ASP A 135 4.39 12.36 2.28
CA ASP A 135 3.80 13.02 3.44
C ASP A 135 4.78 14.02 4.06
N GLU A 136 4.27 14.82 4.99
CA GLU A 136 5.05 15.78 5.79
C GLU A 136 5.00 15.41 7.28
N GLY A 137 5.04 14.09 7.58
CA GLY A 137 4.96 13.52 8.93
C GLY A 137 6.31 13.46 9.67
N GLY A 138 7.29 14.33 9.35
CA GLY A 138 8.57 14.41 10.04
C GLY A 138 9.60 13.35 9.66
N GLY A 139 9.22 12.36 8.85
CA GLY A 139 10.11 11.33 8.31
C GLY A 139 10.56 10.29 9.34
N ILE A 140 11.51 9.44 8.92
CA ILE A 140 12.06 8.36 9.73
C ILE A 140 13.50 8.72 10.12
N PRO A 141 13.86 8.75 11.42
CA PRO A 141 15.22 8.98 11.86
C PRO A 141 16.21 7.98 11.24
N ARG A 142 17.38 8.45 10.81
CA ARG A 142 18.40 7.59 10.17
C ARG A 142 18.77 6.36 10.99
N SER A 143 18.78 6.47 12.32
CA SER A 143 19.05 5.35 13.25
C SER A 143 17.99 4.25 13.21
N ASN A 144 16.80 4.53 12.65
CA ASN A 144 15.69 3.61 12.56
C ASN A 144 15.50 3.02 11.16
N VAL A 145 16.11 3.61 10.11
CA VAL A 145 15.93 3.17 8.71
C VAL A 145 16.26 1.69 8.51
N GLU A 146 17.33 1.18 9.13
CA GLU A 146 17.66 -0.25 9.05
C GLU A 146 16.69 -1.12 9.84
N LYS A 147 16.07 -0.57 10.90
CA LYS A 147 15.19 -1.31 11.81
C LYS A 147 13.77 -1.47 11.27
N ILE A 148 13.30 -0.57 10.38
CA ILE A 148 11.93 -0.64 9.83
C ILE A 148 11.66 -1.95 9.07
N TRP A 149 12.72 -2.64 8.64
CA TRP A 149 12.64 -3.95 7.97
C TRP A 149 12.73 -5.13 8.95
N SER A 150 12.82 -4.89 10.24
CA SER A 150 12.86 -5.96 11.24
C SER A 150 11.44 -6.34 11.70
N TYR A 151 11.22 -7.62 11.96
CA TYR A 151 9.89 -8.17 12.29
C TYR A 151 9.26 -7.63 13.57
N LEU A 152 10.05 -7.16 14.51
CA LEU A 152 9.59 -6.72 15.84
C LEU A 152 9.70 -5.21 16.05
N PHE A 153 10.13 -4.46 15.04
CA PHE A 153 10.26 -3.02 15.17
C PHE A 153 8.96 -2.34 14.81
N THR A 154 8.47 -1.53 15.73
CA THR A 154 7.34 -0.62 15.51
C THR A 154 7.58 0.67 16.29
N THR A 155 7.10 1.77 15.76
CA THR A 155 6.99 3.07 16.45
C THR A 155 5.54 3.38 16.86
N ALA A 156 4.66 2.40 16.68
CA ALA A 156 3.24 2.49 17.03
C ALA A 156 2.98 2.03 18.44
#